data_e20cad79dedca0c065ade210c2d32dea
#
_entry.id   e20cad79dedca0c065ade210c2d32dea
#
_cell.length_a   1.000
_cell.length_b   1.000
_cell.length_c   1.000
_cell.angle_alpha   90.00
_cell.angle_beta   90.00
_cell.angle_gamma   90.00
#
_symmetry.space_group_name_H-M   'P 1'
#
loop_
_entity.id
_entity.type
_entity.pdbx_description
1 polymer ?
#
loop_
_entity_poly.entity_id
_entity_poly.type
_entity_poly.pdbx_seq_one_letter_code
_entity_poly.pdbx_strand_id
1 'polypeptide(L)'
;MERIADKLAEHPHIFLFSKDTTKHLTEYVKYLYSMSGFNVSFPQDKDYRRLAEKEINDNSLVFIMSFNGENEEFIRLINNLMRKGISPLIVSITGADNNTIQNLSDLNFYLFTDEITVNDTDIGSRISVIAIMELILYQYIENYGGRDFNFEPRK
;
A
#
# COMPACT_ATOMS: atom_id res chain seq x y z
N MET A 1 -6.66 -6.14 -9.14
CA MET A 1 -5.91 -7.04 -8.25
C MET A 1 -4.95 -7.98 -8.95
N GLU A 2 -5.31 -8.51 -10.11
CA GLU A 2 -4.41 -9.44 -10.82
C GLU A 2 -3.08 -8.81 -11.21
N ARG A 3 -3.10 -7.55 -11.64
CA ARG A 3 -1.87 -6.84 -11.97
C ARG A 3 -0.91 -6.74 -10.77
N ILE A 4 -1.46 -6.55 -9.57
CA ILE A 4 -0.66 -6.50 -8.35
C ILE A 4 -0.16 -7.89 -7.98
N ALA A 5 -0.99 -8.91 -8.12
CA ALA A 5 -0.58 -10.29 -7.88
C ALA A 5 0.58 -10.70 -8.81
N ASP A 6 0.50 -10.32 -10.08
CA ASP A 6 1.59 -10.55 -11.04
C ASP A 6 2.87 -9.81 -10.64
N LYS A 7 2.74 -8.59 -10.13
CA LYS A 7 3.87 -7.82 -9.61
C LYS A 7 4.48 -8.51 -8.39
N LEU A 8 3.66 -9.01 -7.47
CA LEU A 8 4.14 -9.74 -6.29
C LEU A 8 4.92 -11.00 -6.69
N ALA A 9 4.55 -11.65 -7.79
CA ALA A 9 5.27 -12.82 -8.30
C ALA A 9 6.71 -12.51 -8.69
N GLU A 10 7.04 -11.26 -8.95
CA GLU A 10 8.40 -10.81 -9.22
C GLU A 10 9.23 -10.58 -7.95
N HIS A 11 8.65 -10.76 -6.77
CA HIS A 11 9.26 -10.51 -5.46
C HIS A 11 9.84 -9.09 -5.33
N PRO A 12 9.03 -8.04 -5.55
CA PRO A 12 9.52 -6.67 -5.49
C PRO A 12 9.81 -6.23 -4.06
N HIS A 13 10.64 -5.21 -3.90
CA HIS A 13 10.68 -4.48 -2.64
C HIS A 13 9.37 -3.70 -2.52
N ILE A 14 8.63 -3.90 -1.44
CA ILE A 14 7.35 -3.26 -1.19
C ILE A 14 7.56 -2.07 -0.25
N PHE A 15 7.03 -0.91 -0.63
CA PHE A 15 7.05 0.30 0.20
C PHE A 15 5.63 0.66 0.59
N LEU A 16 5.40 0.87 1.89
CA LEU A 16 4.12 1.28 2.42
C LEU A 16 4.23 2.72 2.94
N PHE A 17 3.36 3.59 2.45
CA PHE A 17 3.29 4.98 2.90
C PHE A 17 1.91 5.26 3.45
N SER A 18 1.84 5.57 4.73
CA SER A 18 0.62 5.98 5.42
C SER A 18 0.97 6.83 6.62
N LYS A 19 0.00 7.59 7.10
CA LYS A 19 0.17 8.45 8.27
C LYS A 19 -1.07 8.37 9.17
N ASP A 20 -0.90 8.83 10.40
CA ASP A 20 -1.97 9.06 11.36
C ASP A 20 -2.76 7.78 11.71
N THR A 21 -4.07 7.81 11.57
CA THR A 21 -4.95 6.73 12.01
C THR A 21 -4.75 5.41 11.25
N THR A 22 -4.16 5.45 10.06
CA THR A 22 -3.86 4.23 9.29
C THR A 22 -2.55 3.57 9.68
N LYS A 23 -1.72 4.24 10.48
CA LYS A 23 -0.39 3.77 10.85
C LYS A 23 -0.40 2.36 11.48
N HIS A 24 -1.28 2.13 12.44
CA HIS A 24 -1.34 0.84 13.15
C HIS A 24 -1.78 -0.30 12.25
N LEU A 25 -2.72 -0.02 11.36
CA LEU A 25 -3.19 -0.99 10.38
C LEU A 25 -2.09 -1.32 9.37
N THR A 26 -1.30 -0.32 9.00
CA THR A 26 -0.18 -0.50 8.07
C THR A 26 0.94 -1.33 8.69
N GLU A 27 1.17 -1.22 9.99
CA GLU A 27 2.10 -2.09 10.70
C GLU A 27 1.66 -3.57 10.61
N TYR A 28 0.37 -3.83 10.75
CA TYR A 28 -0.18 -5.17 10.59
C TYR A 28 0.03 -5.68 9.15
N VAL A 29 -0.24 -4.84 8.16
CA VAL A 29 -0.01 -5.18 6.75
C VAL A 29 1.45 -5.52 6.50
N LYS A 30 2.36 -4.72 7.04
CA LYS A 30 3.80 -4.99 6.95
C LYS A 30 4.15 -6.36 7.53
N TYR A 31 3.61 -6.67 8.71
CA TYR A 31 3.82 -7.96 9.34
C TYR A 31 3.32 -9.10 8.43
N LEU A 32 2.09 -8.97 7.93
CA LEU A 32 1.47 -9.99 7.10
C LEU A 32 2.27 -10.29 5.84
N TYR A 33 2.68 -9.25 5.12
CA TYR A 33 3.46 -9.41 3.89
C TYR A 33 4.89 -9.88 4.16
N SER A 34 5.50 -9.41 5.25
CA SER A 34 6.84 -9.87 5.65
C SER A 34 6.83 -11.35 6.00
N MET A 35 5.81 -11.83 6.72
CA MET A 35 5.65 -13.25 7.04
C MET A 35 5.37 -14.09 5.80
N SER A 36 4.86 -13.47 4.75
CA SER A 36 4.63 -14.14 3.46
C SER A 36 5.87 -14.15 2.56
N GLY A 37 7.00 -13.67 3.05
CA GLY A 37 8.28 -13.75 2.35
C GLY A 37 8.68 -12.51 1.56
N PHE A 38 7.95 -11.40 1.69
CA PHE A 38 8.27 -10.16 0.96
C PHE A 38 9.17 -9.25 1.78
N ASN A 39 10.01 -8.49 1.09
CA ASN A 39 10.79 -7.40 1.68
C ASN A 39 9.91 -6.15 1.73
N VAL A 40 9.54 -5.71 2.92
CA VAL A 40 8.59 -4.62 3.12
C VAL A 40 9.22 -3.52 3.96
N SER A 41 9.14 -2.29 3.47
CA SER A 41 9.55 -1.09 4.19
C SER A 41 8.33 -0.24 4.53
N PHE A 42 8.20 0.13 5.79
CA PHE A 42 7.19 1.08 6.25
C PHE A 42 7.87 2.18 7.07
N PRO A 43 8.40 3.22 6.40
CA PRO A 43 9.04 4.34 7.10
C PRO A 43 7.99 5.19 7.81
N GLN A 44 8.20 5.42 9.12
CA GLN A 44 7.20 6.06 9.97
C GLN A 44 7.45 7.53 10.25
N ASP A 45 8.61 8.07 9.89
CA ASP A 45 8.87 9.49 10.00
C ASP A 45 9.34 10.08 8.67
N LYS A 46 9.33 11.40 8.60
CA LYS A 46 9.63 12.13 7.38
C LYS A 46 11.03 11.84 6.82
N ASP A 47 12.03 11.74 7.70
CA ASP A 47 13.40 11.51 7.28
C ASP A 47 13.57 10.10 6.72
N TYR A 48 13.00 9.10 7.39
CA TYR A 48 13.03 7.73 6.88
C TYR A 48 12.21 7.57 5.61
N ARG A 49 11.11 8.32 5.44
CA ARG A 49 10.36 8.31 4.18
C ARG A 49 11.21 8.90 3.04
N ARG A 50 11.99 9.94 3.30
CA ARG A 50 12.91 10.50 2.31
C ARG A 50 14.01 9.52 1.93
N LEU A 51 14.55 8.78 2.89
CA LEU A 51 15.53 7.72 2.61
C LEU A 51 14.91 6.59 1.79
N ALA A 52 13.70 6.17 2.15
CA ALA A 52 12.97 5.13 1.43
C ALA A 52 12.72 5.53 -0.03
N GLU A 53 12.36 6.80 -0.28
CA GLU A 53 12.15 7.30 -1.63
C GLU A 53 13.39 7.05 -2.52
N LYS A 54 14.60 7.19 -1.98
CA LYS A 54 15.84 6.97 -2.72
C LYS A 54 16.07 5.50 -3.07
N GLU A 55 15.45 4.59 -2.34
CA GLU A 55 15.57 3.15 -2.58
C GLU A 55 14.54 2.63 -3.59
N ILE A 56 13.51 3.41 -3.90
CA ILE A 56 12.47 3.01 -4.85
C ILE A 56 13.08 2.99 -6.26
N ASN A 57 12.81 1.91 -6.99
CA ASN A 57 13.25 1.76 -8.38
C ASN A 57 12.10 1.21 -9.25
N ASP A 58 12.36 1.00 -10.53
CA ASP A 58 11.34 0.54 -11.47
C ASP A 58 10.73 -0.82 -11.13
N ASN A 59 11.41 -1.61 -10.32
CA ASN A 59 10.93 -2.95 -9.92
C ASN A 59 10.15 -2.92 -8.61
N SER A 60 10.08 -1.78 -7.95
CA SER A 60 9.41 -1.64 -6.66
C SER A 60 7.89 -1.66 -6.79
N LEU A 61 7.22 -2.02 -5.71
CA LEU A 61 5.77 -1.92 -5.54
C LEU A 61 5.51 -0.93 -4.41
N VAL A 62 4.79 0.14 -4.69
CA VAL A 62 4.54 1.23 -3.74
C VAL A 62 3.06 1.30 -3.43
N PHE A 63 2.70 1.18 -2.15
CA PHE A 63 1.34 1.40 -1.66
C PHE A 63 1.27 2.73 -0.92
N ILE A 64 0.30 3.55 -1.29
CA ILE A 64 0.04 4.84 -0.64
C ILE A 64 -1.38 4.85 -0.11
N MET A 65 -1.52 5.06 1.19
CA MET A 65 -2.80 5.06 1.88
C MET A 65 -3.07 6.47 2.41
N SER A 66 -4.09 7.12 1.87
CA SER A 66 -4.47 8.49 2.24
C SER A 66 -5.98 8.63 2.09
N PHE A 67 -6.70 8.90 3.19
CA PHE A 67 -8.16 8.95 3.13
C PHE A 67 -8.65 10.01 2.12
N ASN A 68 -8.17 11.24 2.24
CA ASN A 68 -8.59 12.32 1.32
C ASN A 68 -7.87 12.29 -0.03
N GLY A 69 -6.76 11.54 -0.15
CA GLY A 69 -5.99 11.47 -1.38
C GLY A 69 -5.23 12.75 -1.74
N GLU A 70 -5.05 13.65 -0.77
CA GLU A 70 -4.44 14.97 -0.98
C GLU A 70 -3.23 15.21 -0.07
N ASN A 71 -2.63 14.17 0.49
CA ASN A 71 -1.45 14.32 1.33
C ASN A 71 -0.28 14.89 0.51
N GLU A 72 0.16 16.08 0.86
CA GLU A 72 1.16 16.82 0.08
C GLU A 72 2.51 16.12 0.02
N GLU A 73 2.93 15.47 1.11
CA GLU A 73 4.20 14.75 1.14
C GLU A 73 4.18 13.58 0.15
N PHE A 74 3.08 12.84 0.10
CA PHE A 74 2.95 11.69 -0.81
C PHE A 74 2.79 12.12 -2.26
N ILE A 75 2.07 13.22 -2.51
CA ILE A 75 1.98 13.80 -3.86
C ILE A 75 3.38 14.20 -4.35
N ARG A 76 4.17 14.83 -3.49
CA ARG A 76 5.54 15.23 -3.81
C ARG A 76 6.42 14.02 -4.09
N LEU A 77 6.27 12.95 -3.30
CA LEU A 77 7.01 11.71 -3.52
C LEU A 77 6.74 11.14 -4.92
N ILE A 78 5.49 11.04 -5.31
CA ILE A 78 5.11 10.53 -6.63
C ILE A 78 5.69 11.43 -7.73
N ASN A 79 5.53 12.74 -7.59
CA ASN A 79 6.04 13.69 -8.58
C ASN A 79 7.57 13.64 -8.68
N ASN A 80 8.28 13.44 -7.57
CA ASN A 80 9.73 13.28 -7.59
C ASN A 80 10.15 12.03 -8.35
N LEU A 81 9.47 10.91 -8.15
CA LEU A 81 9.74 9.68 -8.89
C LEU A 81 9.52 9.88 -10.39
N MET A 82 8.41 10.49 -10.77
CA MET A 82 8.10 10.79 -12.17
C MET A 82 9.15 11.66 -12.81
N ARG A 83 9.59 12.72 -12.13
CA ARG A 83 10.60 13.65 -12.63
C ARG A 83 11.96 12.98 -12.83
N LYS A 84 12.29 11.99 -11.98
CA LYS A 84 13.54 11.22 -12.09
C LYS A 84 13.44 10.09 -13.12
N GLY A 85 12.27 9.88 -13.72
CA GLY A 85 12.06 8.78 -14.66
C GLY A 85 11.97 7.42 -14.00
N ILE A 86 11.65 7.36 -12.72
CA ILE A 86 11.50 6.10 -11.95
C ILE A 86 10.02 5.71 -11.99
N SER A 87 9.73 4.50 -12.44
CA SER A 87 8.37 4.01 -12.69
C SER A 87 8.07 2.72 -11.92
N PRO A 88 7.95 2.76 -10.60
CA PRO A 88 7.46 1.60 -9.85
C PRO A 88 5.96 1.41 -10.12
N LEU A 89 5.41 0.28 -9.73
CA LEU A 89 3.96 0.14 -9.71
C LEU A 89 3.42 0.86 -8.47
N ILE A 90 2.62 1.90 -8.68
CA ILE A 90 2.04 2.70 -7.60
C ILE A 90 0.58 2.34 -7.44
N VAL A 91 0.23 1.87 -6.25
CA VAL A 91 -1.13 1.50 -5.87
C VAL A 91 -1.56 2.39 -4.71
N SER A 92 -2.65 3.12 -4.90
CA SER A 92 -3.19 3.95 -3.83
C SER A 92 -4.47 3.37 -3.26
N ILE A 93 -4.71 3.64 -1.98
CA ILE A 93 -5.95 3.33 -1.29
C ILE A 93 -6.46 4.64 -0.71
N THR A 94 -7.58 5.13 -1.24
CA THR A 94 -8.11 6.46 -0.92
C THR A 94 -9.62 6.39 -0.66
N GLY A 95 -10.20 7.51 -0.23
CA GLY A 95 -11.65 7.64 -0.14
C GLY A 95 -12.30 7.65 -1.54
N ALA A 96 -13.62 7.57 -1.58
CA ALA A 96 -14.37 7.38 -2.82
C ALA A 96 -14.42 8.61 -3.74
N ASP A 97 -13.84 9.74 -3.34
CA ASP A 97 -13.85 10.96 -4.14
C ASP A 97 -12.69 10.99 -5.13
N ASN A 98 -12.86 11.71 -6.22
CA ASN A 98 -11.79 12.00 -7.15
C ASN A 98 -10.70 12.83 -6.45
N ASN A 99 -9.47 12.36 -6.45
CA ASN A 99 -8.38 13.00 -5.72
C ASN A 99 -7.06 12.92 -6.47
N THR A 100 -6.09 13.74 -6.05
CA THR A 100 -4.81 13.88 -6.72
C THR A 100 -3.97 12.60 -6.67
N ILE A 101 -3.89 11.95 -5.52
CA ILE A 101 -3.12 10.70 -5.37
C ILE A 101 -3.68 9.62 -6.28
N GLN A 102 -5.00 9.49 -6.32
CA GLN A 102 -5.66 8.56 -7.24
C GLN A 102 -5.24 8.80 -8.68
N ASN A 103 -5.27 10.05 -9.11
CA ASN A 103 -4.97 10.42 -10.50
C ASN A 103 -3.50 10.20 -10.87
N LEU A 104 -2.59 10.24 -9.89
CA LEU A 104 -1.16 10.02 -10.09
C LEU A 104 -0.75 8.55 -9.97
N SER A 105 -1.63 7.69 -9.47
CA SER A 105 -1.35 6.28 -9.23
C SER A 105 -1.67 5.42 -10.45
N ASP A 106 -1.01 4.28 -10.55
CA ASP A 106 -1.32 3.30 -11.60
C ASP A 106 -2.64 2.59 -11.34
N LEU A 107 -2.91 2.27 -10.07
CA LEU A 107 -4.13 1.62 -9.63
C LEU A 107 -4.62 2.30 -8.35
N ASN A 108 -5.93 2.35 -8.17
CA ASN A 108 -6.52 2.91 -6.95
C ASN A 108 -7.66 2.03 -6.45
N PHE A 109 -7.66 1.76 -5.14
CA PHE A 109 -8.77 1.12 -4.45
C PHE A 109 -9.43 2.12 -3.54
N TYR A 110 -10.76 2.06 -3.46
CA TYR A 110 -11.53 2.98 -2.63
C TYR A 110 -11.85 2.35 -1.27
N LEU A 111 -11.67 3.13 -0.22
CA LEU A 111 -12.19 2.80 1.09
C LEU A 111 -13.72 2.87 1.05
N PHE A 112 -14.38 1.86 1.58
CA PHE A 112 -15.85 1.79 1.57
C PHE A 112 -16.47 2.15 2.93
N THR A 113 -15.73 2.88 3.77
CA THR A 113 -16.19 3.38 5.07
C THR A 113 -16.14 4.90 5.08
N ASP A 114 -17.13 5.52 5.75
CA ASP A 114 -17.21 6.96 5.85
C ASP A 114 -16.19 7.52 6.84
N GLU A 115 -15.83 8.78 6.65
CA GLU A 115 -15.06 9.53 7.61
C GLU A 115 -15.96 9.89 8.81
N ILE A 116 -15.48 9.60 10.02
CA ILE A 116 -16.12 9.98 11.27
C ILE A 116 -15.13 10.81 12.08
N THR A 117 -15.42 12.09 12.28
CA THR A 117 -14.53 13.01 12.97
C THR A 117 -14.98 13.24 14.41
N VAL A 118 -14.07 13.01 15.36
CA VAL A 118 -14.27 13.30 16.79
C VAL A 118 -13.03 14.06 17.27
N ASN A 119 -13.25 15.25 17.87
CA ASN A 119 -12.17 16.13 18.33
C ASN A 119 -11.10 16.36 17.25
N ASP A 120 -11.55 16.71 16.05
CA ASP A 120 -10.71 16.96 14.87
C ASP A 120 -9.91 15.74 14.40
N THR A 121 -10.20 14.54 14.91
CA THR A 121 -9.55 13.30 14.50
C THR A 121 -10.56 12.38 13.81
N ASP A 122 -10.18 11.87 12.65
CA ASP A 122 -10.98 10.87 11.95
C ASP A 122 -10.83 9.51 12.63
N ILE A 123 -11.90 9.01 13.22
CA ILE A 123 -11.96 7.70 13.86
C ILE A 123 -12.75 6.67 13.04
N GLY A 124 -13.07 7.00 11.80
CA GLY A 124 -13.77 6.09 10.91
C GLY A 124 -13.02 4.76 10.75
N SER A 125 -13.77 3.70 10.50
CA SER A 125 -13.18 2.36 10.35
C SER A 125 -12.22 2.30 9.17
N ARG A 126 -11.04 1.73 9.40
CA ARG A 126 -10.03 1.47 8.36
C ARG A 126 -9.93 -0.01 8.02
N ILE A 127 -10.92 -0.81 8.43
CA ILE A 127 -10.90 -2.24 8.17
C ILE A 127 -10.82 -2.56 6.67
N SER A 128 -11.34 -1.67 5.82
CA SER A 128 -11.25 -1.84 4.37
C SER A 128 -9.80 -1.84 3.87
N VAL A 129 -8.89 -1.13 4.53
CA VAL A 129 -7.45 -1.18 4.20
C VAL A 129 -6.93 -2.60 4.38
N ILE A 130 -7.22 -3.20 5.53
CA ILE A 130 -6.79 -4.56 5.83
C ILE A 130 -7.42 -5.54 4.83
N ALA A 131 -8.73 -5.41 4.59
CA ALA A 131 -9.44 -6.29 3.67
C ALA A 131 -8.85 -6.23 2.26
N ILE A 132 -8.57 -5.03 1.75
CA ILE A 132 -7.98 -4.85 0.43
C ILE A 132 -6.59 -5.50 0.38
N MET A 133 -5.75 -5.23 1.37
CA MET A 133 -4.38 -5.75 1.38
C MET A 133 -4.34 -7.27 1.56
N GLU A 134 -5.24 -7.83 2.34
CA GLU A 134 -5.38 -9.29 2.46
C GLU A 134 -5.86 -9.92 1.17
N LEU A 135 -6.87 -9.32 0.51
CA LEU A 135 -7.38 -9.85 -0.76
C LEU A 135 -6.32 -9.84 -1.84
N ILE A 136 -5.49 -8.80 -1.91
CA ILE A 136 -4.37 -8.75 -2.84
C ILE A 136 -3.40 -9.92 -2.58
N LEU A 137 -3.03 -10.13 -1.33
CA LEU A 137 -2.12 -11.20 -0.95
C LEU A 137 -2.72 -12.57 -1.26
N TYR A 138 -4.01 -12.78 -0.96
CA TYR A 138 -4.69 -14.03 -1.24
C TYR A 138 -4.81 -14.31 -2.74
N GLN A 139 -5.03 -13.27 -3.55
CA GLN A 139 -5.03 -13.41 -5.01
C GLN A 139 -3.66 -13.88 -5.52
N TYR A 140 -2.59 -13.31 -4.97
CA TYR A 140 -1.23 -13.77 -5.29
C TYR A 140 -1.01 -15.22 -4.90
N ILE A 141 -1.41 -15.60 -3.69
CA ILE A 141 -1.27 -16.97 -3.20
C ILE A 141 -2.06 -17.94 -4.08
N GLU A 142 -3.27 -17.58 -4.45
CA GLU A 142 -4.12 -18.41 -5.31
C GLU A 142 -3.48 -18.63 -6.68
N ASN A 143 -2.90 -17.58 -7.27
CA ASN A 143 -2.35 -17.65 -8.62
C ASN A 143 -0.97 -18.29 -8.69
N TYR A 144 -0.14 -18.10 -7.66
CA TYR A 144 1.28 -18.46 -7.70
C TYR A 144 1.75 -19.33 -6.55
N GLY A 145 0.96 -19.52 -5.50
CA GLY A 145 1.39 -20.09 -4.24
C GLY A 145 1.34 -21.60 -4.14
N GLY A 146 0.83 -22.31 -5.13
CA GLY A 146 0.53 -23.74 -5.02
C GLY A 146 1.71 -24.67 -4.71
N ARG A 147 2.95 -24.22 -4.90
CA ARG A 147 4.16 -24.99 -4.62
C ARG A 147 4.97 -24.46 -3.44
N ASP A 148 4.84 -23.16 -3.16
CA ASP A 148 5.67 -22.46 -2.18
C ASP A 148 4.98 -22.28 -0.83
N PHE A 149 3.66 -22.52 -0.75
CA PHE A 149 2.89 -22.38 0.47
C PHE A 149 2.26 -23.72 0.84
N ASN A 150 2.58 -24.20 2.03
CA ASN A 150 1.94 -25.37 2.60
C ASN A 150 0.65 -24.94 3.29
N PHE A 151 -0.47 -25.05 2.58
CA PHE A 151 -1.77 -24.91 3.21
C PHE A 151 -2.18 -26.25 3.78
N GLU A 152 -2.06 -26.40 5.08
CA GLU A 152 -2.66 -27.54 5.75
C GLU A 152 -4.10 -27.17 6.12
N PRO A 153 -5.10 -27.88 5.56
CA PRO A 153 -6.47 -27.63 5.98
C PRO A 153 -6.62 -27.91 7.46
N ARG A 154 -7.30 -27.01 8.17
CA ARG A 154 -7.63 -27.22 9.57
C ARG A 154 -8.45 -28.48 9.70
N LYS A 155 -7.94 -29.33 10.56
CA LYS A 155 -8.70 -30.53 10.95
C LYS A 155 -9.83 -30.18 11.91
#